data_197938cc98ac10c0fcb1a2d54e104bac
#
_entry.id   197938cc98ac10c0fcb1a2d54e104bac
#
_cell.length_a   1.000
_cell.length_b   1.000
_cell.length_c   1.000
_cell.angle_alpha   90.00
_cell.angle_beta   90.00
_cell.angle_gamma   90.00
#
_symmetry.space_group_name_H-M   'P 1'
#
loop_
_entity.id
_entity.type
_entity.pdbx_description
1 polymer ?
#
loop_
_entity_poly.entity_id
_entity_poly.type
_entity_poly.pdbx_seq_one_letter_code
_entity_poly.pdbx_strand_id
1 'polypeptide(L)'
;MNEEMKIPLSRKKSIFSIIGCLIFIGFSIWFIIDPQQFLNFRRQSETTIFIVGIIGLVTFSFFLFFISYKLFKKNTGIYFDKTGFFDNSSGTSAGFVKWEDVMKIDEAKVANQRFVLVLVKNPEDYVKRQKSFMKRKLMASNMSFYHFPIMISANHLQINYDKLLELMKSQFEKYNLITT
;
A
#
# COMPACT_ATOMS: atom_id res chain seq x y z
N MET A 1 17.61 4.89 26.15
CA MET A 1 18.14 4.61 24.82
C MET A 1 17.02 4.80 23.82
N ASN A 2 17.14 5.80 22.92
CA ASN A 2 16.10 6.16 21.96
C ASN A 2 16.30 5.35 20.68
N GLU A 3 15.83 4.13 20.62
CA GLU A 3 15.85 3.41 19.36
C GLU A 3 14.59 3.74 18.57
N GLU A 4 14.68 4.79 17.74
CA GLU A 4 13.74 4.96 16.62
C GLU A 4 13.92 3.79 15.67
N MET A 5 12.98 2.87 15.67
CA MET A 5 13.02 1.73 14.75
C MET A 5 12.31 2.08 13.45
N LYS A 6 13.03 1.94 12.33
CA LYS A 6 12.52 2.27 10.99
C LYS A 6 12.48 1.03 10.10
N ILE A 7 11.32 0.74 9.54
CA ILE A 7 11.10 -0.31 8.54
C ILE A 7 10.99 0.37 7.18
N PRO A 8 11.97 0.22 6.30
CA PRO A 8 11.93 0.86 4.99
C PRO A 8 10.98 0.14 4.02
N LEU A 9 10.56 0.84 2.97
CA LEU A 9 9.86 0.23 1.84
C LEU A 9 10.79 -0.69 1.04
N SER A 10 10.22 -1.76 0.50
CA SER A 10 10.95 -2.75 -0.30
C SER A 10 11.23 -2.22 -1.71
N ARG A 11 12.47 -1.80 -1.97
CA ARG A 11 12.92 -1.36 -3.31
C ARG A 11 12.84 -2.48 -4.34
N LYS A 12 13.14 -3.74 -3.97
CA LYS A 12 13.11 -4.89 -4.89
C LYS A 12 11.73 -5.08 -5.52
N LYS A 13 10.67 -4.99 -4.71
CA LYS A 13 9.29 -5.13 -5.21
C LYS A 13 8.87 -3.97 -6.11
N SER A 14 9.30 -2.74 -5.80
CA SER A 14 9.06 -1.58 -6.66
C SER A 14 9.78 -1.70 -8.01
N ILE A 15 11.01 -2.18 -8.02
CA ILE A 15 11.78 -2.43 -9.26
C ILE A 15 11.08 -3.49 -10.12
N PHE A 16 10.60 -4.58 -9.52
CA PHE A 16 9.84 -5.60 -10.24
C PHE A 16 8.56 -5.04 -10.88
N SER A 17 7.84 -4.16 -10.18
CA SER A 17 6.67 -3.48 -10.72
C SER A 17 7.02 -2.52 -11.87
N ILE A 18 8.17 -1.82 -11.79
CA ILE A 18 8.68 -0.97 -12.88
C ILE A 18 8.96 -1.80 -14.14
N ILE A 19 9.63 -2.94 -13.98
CA ILE A 19 9.89 -3.86 -15.11
C ILE A 19 8.57 -4.31 -15.74
N GLY A 20 7.59 -4.70 -14.93
CA GLY A 20 6.25 -5.04 -15.42
C GLY A 20 5.61 -3.92 -16.23
N CYS A 21 5.62 -2.68 -15.71
CA CYS A 21 5.10 -1.52 -16.45
C CYS A 21 5.80 -1.31 -17.79
N LEU A 22 7.14 -1.44 -17.84
CA LEU A 22 7.90 -1.29 -19.08
C LEU A 22 7.55 -2.33 -20.13
N ILE A 23 7.34 -3.59 -19.73
CA ILE A 23 6.89 -4.67 -20.61
C ILE A 23 5.51 -4.32 -21.20
N PHE A 24 4.55 -3.92 -20.36
CA PHE A 24 3.21 -3.56 -20.84
C PHE A 24 3.21 -2.30 -21.73
N ILE A 25 4.07 -1.33 -21.45
CA ILE A 25 4.28 -0.17 -22.33
C ILE A 25 4.79 -0.64 -23.70
N GLY A 26 5.75 -1.56 -23.72
CA GLY A 26 6.26 -2.15 -24.98
C GLY A 26 5.15 -2.82 -25.78
N PHE A 27 4.32 -3.66 -25.18
CA PHE A 27 3.15 -4.26 -25.83
C PHE A 27 2.13 -3.20 -26.31
N SER A 28 1.89 -2.17 -25.49
CA SER A 28 0.96 -1.08 -25.86
C SER A 28 1.43 -0.32 -27.09
N ILE A 29 2.73 -0.04 -27.17
CA ILE A 29 3.35 0.59 -28.34
C ILE A 29 3.23 -0.33 -29.57
N TRP A 30 3.45 -1.63 -29.41
CA TRP A 30 3.31 -2.60 -30.50
C TRP A 30 1.87 -2.65 -31.03
N PHE A 31 0.87 -2.67 -30.15
CA PHE A 31 -0.55 -2.60 -30.54
C PHE A 31 -0.91 -1.32 -31.32
N ILE A 32 -0.20 -0.21 -31.06
CA ILE A 32 -0.41 1.06 -31.79
C ILE A 32 0.26 1.04 -33.16
N ILE A 33 1.49 0.48 -33.23
CA ILE A 33 2.28 0.52 -34.47
C ILE A 33 1.76 -0.50 -35.49
N ASP A 34 1.44 -1.71 -35.06
CA ASP A 34 1.02 -2.78 -35.97
C ASP A 34 -0.16 -3.59 -35.39
N PRO A 35 -1.35 -3.01 -35.38
CA PRO A 35 -2.56 -3.66 -34.86
C PRO A 35 -2.97 -4.90 -35.67
N GLN A 36 -2.57 -4.97 -36.95
CA GLN A 36 -2.96 -6.06 -37.86
C GLN A 36 -2.42 -7.42 -37.44
N GLN A 37 -1.24 -7.48 -36.85
CA GLN A 37 -0.66 -8.73 -36.34
C GLN A 37 -1.49 -9.41 -35.24
N PHE A 38 -2.40 -8.67 -34.61
CA PHE A 38 -3.22 -9.18 -33.49
C PHE A 38 -4.67 -9.50 -33.88
N LEU A 39 -5.04 -9.37 -35.14
CA LEU A 39 -6.40 -9.62 -35.63
C LEU A 39 -6.85 -11.08 -35.56
N ASN A 40 -5.94 -12.03 -35.43
CA ASN A 40 -6.25 -13.47 -35.37
C ASN A 40 -6.94 -13.93 -34.07
N PHE A 41 -7.10 -13.06 -33.10
CA PHE A 41 -7.85 -13.31 -31.86
C PHE A 41 -9.31 -12.84 -32.02
N ARG A 42 -10.18 -13.73 -32.55
CA ARG A 42 -11.66 -13.66 -32.52
C ARG A 42 -12.28 -12.26 -32.63
N ARG A 43 -12.69 -11.85 -33.84
CA ARG A 43 -13.62 -10.71 -34.12
C ARG A 43 -13.17 -9.32 -33.60
N GLN A 44 -11.89 -9.09 -33.40
CA GLN A 44 -11.43 -7.76 -33.03
C GLN A 44 -11.07 -6.96 -34.30
N SER A 45 -11.46 -5.67 -34.32
CA SER A 45 -11.06 -4.77 -35.39
C SER A 45 -9.70 -4.13 -35.06
N GLU A 46 -8.94 -3.73 -36.07
CA GLU A 46 -7.69 -2.95 -35.93
C GLU A 46 -7.90 -1.76 -35.00
N THR A 47 -9.02 -1.05 -35.16
CA THR A 47 -9.38 0.09 -34.33
C THR A 47 -9.49 -0.27 -32.86
N THR A 48 -10.05 -1.44 -32.54
CA THR A 48 -10.15 -1.90 -31.15
C THR A 48 -8.77 -2.14 -30.54
N ILE A 49 -7.87 -2.81 -31.27
CA ILE A 49 -6.51 -3.11 -30.82
C ILE A 49 -5.72 -1.80 -30.63
N PHE A 50 -5.84 -0.86 -31.57
CA PHE A 50 -5.23 0.46 -31.49
C PHE A 50 -5.70 1.24 -30.24
N ILE A 51 -7.01 1.26 -29.97
CA ILE A 51 -7.58 1.93 -28.79
C ILE A 51 -7.06 1.28 -27.48
N VAL A 52 -7.02 -0.05 -27.43
CA VAL A 52 -6.47 -0.79 -26.28
C VAL A 52 -5.00 -0.42 -26.08
N GLY A 53 -4.23 -0.31 -27.18
CA GLY A 53 -2.84 0.16 -27.11
C GLY A 53 -2.71 1.55 -26.50
N ILE A 54 -3.54 2.51 -26.92
CA ILE A 54 -3.52 3.88 -26.36
C ILE A 54 -3.88 3.86 -24.85
N ILE A 55 -4.95 3.17 -24.48
CA ILE A 55 -5.39 3.06 -23.08
C ILE A 55 -4.28 2.42 -22.24
N GLY A 56 -3.68 1.34 -22.74
CA GLY A 56 -2.56 0.65 -22.08
C GLY A 56 -1.36 1.58 -21.89
N LEU A 57 -0.95 2.28 -22.94
CA LEU A 57 0.18 3.22 -22.89
C LEU A 57 -0.03 4.31 -21.84
N VAL A 58 -1.20 4.96 -21.82
CA VAL A 58 -1.52 6.00 -20.84
C VAL A 58 -1.53 5.43 -19.41
N THR A 59 -2.18 4.29 -19.22
CA THR A 59 -2.34 3.65 -17.91
C THR A 59 -1.00 3.21 -17.33
N PHE A 60 -0.19 2.47 -18.09
CA PHE A 60 1.09 1.96 -17.59
C PHE A 60 2.15 3.04 -17.46
N SER A 61 2.12 4.09 -18.30
CA SER A 61 2.97 5.27 -18.13
C SER A 61 2.64 6.03 -16.84
N PHE A 62 1.36 6.18 -16.51
CA PHE A 62 0.92 6.77 -15.25
C PHE A 62 1.40 5.95 -14.04
N PHE A 63 1.24 4.62 -14.08
CA PHE A 63 1.74 3.75 -13.01
C PHE A 63 3.26 3.79 -12.90
N LEU A 64 3.98 3.76 -14.01
CA LEU A 64 5.44 3.87 -14.03
C LEU A 64 5.91 5.18 -13.37
N PHE A 65 5.30 6.30 -13.74
CA PHE A 65 5.61 7.60 -13.13
C PHE A 65 5.34 7.60 -11.62
N PHE A 66 4.19 7.09 -11.20
CA PHE A 66 3.80 7.06 -9.79
C PHE A 66 4.72 6.17 -8.94
N ILE A 67 5.06 4.97 -9.44
CA ILE A 67 5.96 4.04 -8.75
C ILE A 67 7.36 4.62 -8.67
N SER A 68 7.87 5.20 -9.76
CA SER A 68 9.19 5.84 -9.81
C SER A 68 9.26 7.02 -8.86
N TYR A 69 8.28 7.91 -8.87
CA TYR A 69 8.19 9.03 -7.94
C TYR A 69 8.24 8.56 -6.47
N LYS A 70 7.48 7.51 -6.15
CA LYS A 70 7.48 6.93 -4.80
C LYS A 70 8.82 6.29 -4.43
N LEU A 71 9.54 5.70 -5.39
CA LEU A 71 10.84 5.07 -5.18
C LEU A 71 11.94 6.09 -4.86
N PHE A 72 11.91 7.25 -5.53
CA PHE A 72 12.90 8.32 -5.33
C PHE A 72 12.66 9.14 -4.05
N LYS A 73 11.42 9.22 -3.59
CA LYS A 73 11.13 9.87 -2.30
C LYS A 73 11.63 8.96 -1.17
N LYS A 74 12.54 9.46 -0.30
CA LYS A 74 13.05 8.75 0.88
C LYS A 74 11.86 8.34 1.79
N ASN A 75 11.26 7.19 1.53
CA ASN A 75 10.07 6.75 2.23
C ASN A 75 10.42 5.68 3.27
N THR A 76 10.42 6.08 4.52
CA THR A 76 10.24 5.17 5.64
C THR A 76 8.84 4.56 5.49
N GLY A 77 8.74 3.24 5.45
CA GLY A 77 7.46 2.55 5.38
C GLY A 77 6.70 2.65 6.69
N ILE A 78 7.33 2.20 7.78
CA ILE A 78 6.83 2.36 9.15
C ILE A 78 8.00 2.84 10.00
N TYR A 79 7.76 3.75 10.93
CA TYR A 79 8.69 4.01 12.01
C TYR A 79 7.96 4.05 13.34
N PHE A 80 8.67 3.64 14.38
CA PHE A 80 8.18 3.60 15.76
C PHE A 80 8.94 4.63 16.60
N ASP A 81 8.21 5.33 17.46
CA ASP A 81 8.77 6.17 18.50
C ASP A 81 8.08 5.90 19.85
N LYS A 82 8.46 6.65 20.87
CA LYS A 82 7.91 6.49 22.23
C LYS A 82 6.41 6.83 22.32
N THR A 83 5.91 7.67 21.41
CA THR A 83 4.56 8.22 21.47
C THR A 83 3.60 7.51 20.54
N GLY A 84 4.12 6.78 19.53
CA GLY A 84 3.30 6.11 18.54
C GLY A 84 4.09 5.46 17.43
N PHE A 85 3.41 5.18 16.34
CA PHE A 85 4.04 4.75 15.11
C PHE A 85 3.51 5.56 13.92
N PHE A 86 4.35 5.71 12.92
CA PHE A 86 3.96 6.35 11.66
C PHE A 86 3.85 5.28 10.58
N ASP A 87 2.67 5.14 10.00
CA ASP A 87 2.43 4.25 8.86
C ASP A 87 2.43 5.04 7.55
N ASN A 88 3.33 4.66 6.65
CA ASN A 88 3.41 5.10 5.26
C ASN A 88 3.65 3.90 4.34
N SER A 89 3.21 2.70 4.76
CA SER A 89 3.48 1.44 4.07
C SER A 89 2.72 1.28 2.74
N SER A 90 1.54 1.92 2.64
CA SER A 90 0.62 1.72 1.50
C SER A 90 -0.06 3.01 1.05
N GLY A 91 -0.89 2.91 0.01
CA GLY A 91 -1.79 3.99 -0.42
C GLY A 91 -2.88 4.34 0.59
N THR A 92 -3.19 3.42 1.51
CA THR A 92 -4.22 3.55 2.56
C THR A 92 -3.63 3.80 3.95
N SER A 93 -2.34 4.12 4.03
CA SER A 93 -1.62 4.31 5.30
C SER A 93 -2.27 5.37 6.18
N ALA A 94 -2.31 5.06 7.49
CA ALA A 94 -2.98 5.88 8.49
C ALA A 94 -2.22 7.18 8.86
N GLY A 95 -0.92 7.26 8.51
CA GLY A 95 -0.06 8.31 9.01
C GLY A 95 0.35 8.04 10.46
N PHE A 96 0.49 9.08 11.26
CA PHE A 96 0.88 8.92 12.66
C PHE A 96 -0.27 8.37 13.51
N VAL A 97 0.00 7.32 14.29
CA VAL A 97 -0.93 6.66 15.21
C VAL A 97 -0.30 6.69 16.58
N LYS A 98 -0.96 7.32 17.55
CA LYS A 98 -0.48 7.39 18.92
C LYS A 98 -0.73 6.07 19.64
N TRP A 99 0.22 5.60 20.47
CA TRP A 99 0.04 4.41 21.28
C TRP A 99 -1.12 4.54 22.27
N GLU A 100 -1.35 5.74 22.84
CA GLU A 100 -2.45 6.01 23.76
C GLU A 100 -3.84 5.78 23.13
N ASP A 101 -3.94 5.90 21.79
CA ASP A 101 -5.19 5.67 21.05
C ASP A 101 -5.37 4.19 20.70
N VAL A 102 -4.30 3.38 20.72
CA VAL A 102 -4.39 1.96 20.35
C VAL A 102 -5.08 1.16 21.44
N MET A 103 -6.12 0.45 21.07
CA MET A 103 -6.86 -0.46 21.97
C MET A 103 -6.43 -1.91 21.79
N LYS A 104 -6.21 -2.32 20.53
CA LYS A 104 -5.89 -3.71 20.19
C LYS A 104 -5.09 -3.78 18.89
N ILE A 105 -4.15 -4.72 18.86
CA ILE A 105 -3.47 -5.14 17.62
C ILE A 105 -3.83 -6.59 17.37
N ASP A 106 -4.39 -6.84 16.19
CA ASP A 106 -4.89 -8.15 15.77
C ASP A 106 -4.41 -8.48 14.35
N GLU A 107 -4.85 -9.58 13.80
CA GLU A 107 -4.54 -9.99 12.43
C GLU A 107 -5.79 -10.42 11.65
N ALA A 108 -5.77 -10.20 10.34
CA ALA A 108 -6.76 -10.77 9.44
C ALA A 108 -6.11 -11.27 8.15
N LYS A 109 -6.76 -12.26 7.54
CA LYS A 109 -6.45 -12.73 6.19
C LYS A 109 -7.61 -12.36 5.26
N VAL A 110 -7.31 -11.54 4.26
CA VAL A 110 -8.27 -11.06 3.27
C VAL A 110 -7.73 -11.37 1.88
N ALA A 111 -8.50 -12.06 1.05
CA ALA A 111 -8.10 -12.43 -0.31
C ALA A 111 -6.67 -13.00 -0.40
N ASN A 112 -6.34 -13.95 0.47
CA ASN A 112 -5.02 -14.59 0.61
C ASN A 112 -3.85 -13.66 1.04
N GLN A 113 -4.13 -12.43 1.47
CA GLN A 113 -3.16 -11.49 2.07
C GLN A 113 -3.40 -11.37 3.56
N ARG A 114 -2.31 -11.31 4.34
CA ARG A 114 -2.36 -11.08 5.79
C ARG A 114 -2.13 -9.61 6.10
N PHE A 115 -2.93 -9.10 7.02
CA PHE A 115 -2.88 -7.72 7.48
C PHE A 115 -2.75 -7.65 8.99
N VAL A 116 -1.94 -6.73 9.49
CA VAL A 116 -1.98 -6.31 10.88
C VAL A 116 -3.11 -5.30 11.03
N LEU A 117 -4.02 -5.58 11.93
CA LEU A 117 -5.18 -4.75 12.25
C LEU A 117 -4.90 -3.93 13.49
N VAL A 118 -5.19 -2.63 13.45
CA VAL A 118 -5.04 -1.76 14.61
C VAL A 118 -6.38 -1.11 14.94
N LEU A 119 -6.93 -1.48 16.09
CA LEU A 119 -8.12 -0.85 16.66
C LEU A 119 -7.70 0.35 17.49
N VAL A 120 -8.34 1.49 17.26
CA VAL A 120 -8.10 2.74 17.98
C VAL A 120 -9.35 3.23 18.69
N LYS A 121 -9.21 4.00 19.76
CA LYS A 121 -10.32 4.54 20.57
C LYS A 121 -11.28 5.40 19.77
N ASN A 122 -10.74 6.25 18.87
CA ASN A 122 -11.52 7.19 18.05
C ASN A 122 -11.32 6.92 16.56
N PRO A 123 -11.88 5.83 16.01
CA PRO A 123 -11.63 5.40 14.64
C PRO A 123 -12.09 6.42 13.60
N GLU A 124 -13.18 7.15 13.87
CA GLU A 124 -13.70 8.18 12.95
C GLU A 124 -12.74 9.35 12.77
N ASP A 125 -12.01 9.75 13.81
CA ASP A 125 -11.03 10.84 13.72
C ASP A 125 -9.86 10.45 12.81
N TYR A 126 -9.44 9.19 12.89
CA TYR A 126 -8.41 8.63 12.00
C TYR A 126 -8.87 8.60 10.53
N VAL A 127 -10.15 8.37 10.27
CA VAL A 127 -10.76 8.45 8.93
C VAL A 127 -10.87 9.92 8.48
N LYS A 128 -11.43 10.81 9.31
CA LYS A 128 -11.69 12.22 8.96
C LYS A 128 -10.42 13.02 8.66
N ARG A 129 -9.33 12.75 9.39
CA ARG A 129 -8.04 13.46 9.21
C ARG A 129 -7.33 13.14 7.89
N GLN A 130 -7.76 12.08 7.16
CA GLN A 130 -7.16 11.76 5.88
C GLN A 130 -7.49 12.82 4.83
N LYS A 131 -6.46 13.39 4.20
CA LYS A 131 -6.62 14.45 3.17
C LYS A 131 -7.24 13.90 1.87
N SER A 132 -6.96 12.64 1.52
CA SER A 132 -7.47 12.01 0.30
C SER A 132 -8.84 11.40 0.53
N PHE A 133 -9.81 11.75 -0.35
CA PHE A 133 -11.15 11.15 -0.36
C PHE A 133 -11.10 9.62 -0.48
N MET A 134 -10.21 9.09 -1.33
CA MET A 134 -10.06 7.66 -1.52
C MET A 134 -9.54 6.97 -0.25
N LYS A 135 -8.57 7.56 0.44
CA LYS A 135 -8.09 7.03 1.73
C LYS A 135 -9.21 7.00 2.77
N ARG A 136 -9.99 8.07 2.88
CA ARG A 136 -11.15 8.11 3.79
C ARG A 136 -12.14 7.00 3.49
N LYS A 137 -12.52 6.83 2.22
CA LYS A 137 -13.46 5.80 1.79
C LYS A 137 -12.95 4.40 2.12
N LEU A 138 -11.68 4.11 1.86
CA LEU A 138 -11.08 2.80 2.13
C LEU A 138 -10.97 2.52 3.64
N MET A 139 -10.56 3.49 4.45
CA MET A 139 -10.52 3.32 5.90
C MET A 139 -11.92 3.16 6.50
N ALA A 140 -12.92 3.90 6.02
CA ALA A 140 -14.31 3.73 6.43
C ALA A 140 -14.86 2.35 6.03
N SER A 141 -14.50 1.86 4.85
CA SER A 141 -14.82 0.51 4.40
C SER A 141 -14.19 -0.57 5.30
N ASN A 142 -12.89 -0.42 5.64
CA ASN A 142 -12.21 -1.32 6.57
C ASN A 142 -12.92 -1.36 7.94
N MET A 143 -13.34 -0.19 8.44
CA MET A 143 -14.08 -0.09 9.69
C MET A 143 -15.45 -0.79 9.61
N SER A 144 -16.16 -0.66 8.50
CA SER A 144 -17.47 -1.29 8.28
C SER A 144 -17.36 -2.83 8.20
N PHE A 145 -16.37 -3.36 7.48
CA PHE A 145 -16.25 -4.80 7.23
C PHE A 145 -15.46 -5.55 8.30
N TYR A 146 -14.44 -4.92 8.88
CA TYR A 146 -13.49 -5.57 9.78
C TYR A 146 -13.48 -4.99 11.19
N HIS A 147 -14.21 -3.89 11.44
CA HIS A 147 -14.22 -3.14 12.69
C HIS A 147 -12.86 -2.50 13.07
N PHE A 148 -11.90 -2.49 12.14
CA PHE A 148 -10.58 -1.92 12.30
C PHE A 148 -10.34 -0.87 11.21
N PRO A 149 -10.14 0.41 11.55
CA PRO A 149 -9.91 1.45 10.53
C PRO A 149 -8.53 1.34 9.88
N ILE A 150 -7.54 0.77 10.60
CA ILE A 150 -6.15 0.73 10.18
C ILE A 150 -5.77 -0.72 9.87
N MET A 151 -5.37 -0.95 8.62
CA MET A 151 -4.91 -2.24 8.12
C MET A 151 -3.55 -2.06 7.46
N ILE A 152 -2.54 -2.76 7.99
CA ILE A 152 -1.15 -2.64 7.56
C ILE A 152 -0.71 -3.94 6.90
N SER A 153 -0.22 -3.84 5.66
CA SER A 153 0.34 -4.97 4.93
C SER A 153 1.87 -4.90 4.90
N ALA A 154 2.52 -6.05 5.11
CA ALA A 154 3.97 -6.18 4.96
C ALA A 154 4.43 -6.27 3.49
N ASN A 155 3.50 -6.32 2.51
CA ASN A 155 3.83 -6.58 1.11
C ASN A 155 4.80 -5.58 0.48
N HIS A 156 4.78 -4.34 0.93
CA HIS A 156 5.68 -3.28 0.43
C HIS A 156 6.80 -2.91 1.41
N LEU A 157 6.94 -3.66 2.51
CA LEU A 157 7.94 -3.41 3.55
C LEU A 157 9.14 -4.36 3.41
N GLN A 158 10.30 -3.95 3.94
CA GLN A 158 11.50 -4.79 4.07
C GLN A 158 11.44 -5.66 5.34
N ILE A 159 10.28 -6.19 5.65
CA ILE A 159 10.03 -7.09 6.77
C ILE A 159 9.01 -8.13 6.32
N ASN A 160 9.07 -9.34 6.87
CA ASN A 160 7.99 -10.30 6.67
C ASN A 160 6.82 -10.01 7.61
N TYR A 161 5.68 -10.62 7.31
CA TYR A 161 4.45 -10.37 8.05
C TYR A 161 4.56 -10.74 9.54
N ASP A 162 5.11 -11.93 9.85
CA ASP A 162 5.16 -12.45 11.22
C ASP A 162 6.02 -11.56 12.12
N LYS A 163 7.18 -11.12 11.61
CA LYS A 163 8.04 -10.15 12.31
C LYS A 163 7.39 -8.78 12.45
N LEU A 164 6.59 -8.33 11.47
CA LEU A 164 5.87 -7.06 11.59
C LEU A 164 4.82 -7.13 12.70
N LEU A 165 4.04 -8.20 12.74
CA LEU A 165 3.01 -8.41 13.76
C LEU A 165 3.63 -8.48 15.16
N GLU A 166 4.66 -9.30 15.33
CA GLU A 166 5.41 -9.44 16.57
C GLU A 166 5.96 -8.09 17.04
N LEU A 167 6.61 -7.36 16.15
CA LEU A 167 7.18 -6.05 16.43
C LEU A 167 6.11 -5.04 16.88
N MET A 168 4.99 -4.97 16.17
CA MET A 168 3.91 -4.05 16.54
C MET A 168 3.31 -4.39 17.89
N LYS A 169 3.09 -5.68 18.19
CA LYS A 169 2.61 -6.13 19.50
C LYS A 169 3.61 -5.81 20.61
N SER A 170 4.88 -6.12 20.42
CA SER A 170 5.92 -5.87 21.43
C SER A 170 6.12 -4.38 21.73
N GLN A 171 6.04 -3.51 20.71
CA GLN A 171 6.13 -2.06 20.92
C GLN A 171 4.91 -1.51 21.68
N PHE A 172 3.74 -2.03 21.41
CA PHE A 172 2.51 -1.67 22.13
C PHE A 172 2.53 -2.14 23.58
N GLU A 173 2.96 -3.37 23.83
CA GLU A 173 3.14 -3.92 25.19
C GLU A 173 4.18 -3.10 25.97
N LYS A 174 5.31 -2.77 25.35
CA LYS A 174 6.34 -1.94 25.98
C LYS A 174 5.80 -0.55 26.36
N TYR A 175 4.95 0.05 25.52
CA TYR A 175 4.31 1.32 25.84
C TYR A 175 3.40 1.18 27.07
N ASN A 176 2.56 0.13 27.13
CA ASN A 176 1.66 -0.10 28.26
C ASN A 176 2.40 -0.32 29.58
N LEU A 177 3.54 -1.05 29.57
CA LEU A 177 4.38 -1.27 30.76
C LEU A 177 5.04 0.01 31.30
N ILE A 178 5.21 1.03 30.48
CA ILE A 178 5.83 2.32 30.90
C ILE A 178 4.78 3.28 31.44
N THR A 179 3.51 3.11 31.04
CA THR A 179 2.40 4.03 31.35
C THR A 179 1.49 3.53 32.48
N THR A 180 1.68 2.29 32.94
CA THR A 180 1.10 1.73 34.17
C THR A 180 2.06 1.92 35.34
#